data_aca2415fdccdf2e3a1e05c55dae26968
#
_entry.id   aca2415fdccdf2e3a1e05c55dae26968
#
_cell.length_a   1.000
_cell.length_b   1.000
_cell.length_c   1.000
_cell.angle_alpha   90.00
_cell.angle_beta   90.00
_cell.angle_gamma   90.00
#
_symmetry.space_group_name_H-M   'P 1'
#
loop_
_entity.id
_entity.type
_entity.pdbx_description
1 polymer ?
#
loop_
_entity_poly.entity_id
_entity_poly.type
_entity_poly.pdbx_seq_one_letter_code
_entity_poly.pdbx_strand_id
1 'polypeptide(L)'
;MQKILFVCTANIFRSRFSEEVYNHLAIRLNLSSRAYSAGLMVGHYKTRTIYAPALEQLELLNIVPKRKDELSIHINDLDLGQFDQVICMDKNEHQPMVRKNKNLINLDIEYWDIVDEPLVSRNIS
;
A
#
# COMPACT_ATOMS: atom_id res chain seq x y z
N MET A 1 -5.83 -19.24 -3.15
CA MET A 1 -6.20 -17.84 -2.85
C MET A 1 -5.17 -16.91 -3.44
N GLN A 2 -5.58 -15.94 -4.22
CA GLN A 2 -4.67 -14.96 -4.78
C GLN A 2 -4.32 -13.90 -3.73
N LYS A 3 -3.05 -13.58 -3.60
CA LYS A 3 -2.55 -12.56 -2.68
C LYS A 3 -1.89 -11.42 -3.45
N ILE A 4 -2.32 -10.21 -3.16
CA ILE A 4 -1.84 -8.99 -3.81
C ILE A 4 -1.18 -8.11 -2.77
N LEU A 5 0.02 -7.61 -3.07
CA LEU A 5 0.74 -6.70 -2.18
C LEU A 5 0.76 -5.30 -2.78
N PHE A 6 0.18 -4.34 -2.08
CA PHE A 6 0.29 -2.93 -2.42
C PHE A 6 1.45 -2.30 -1.68
N VAL A 7 2.27 -1.54 -2.38
CA VAL A 7 3.53 -0.99 -1.85
C VAL A 7 3.59 0.51 -2.07
N CYS A 8 3.93 1.25 -1.02
CA CYS A 8 4.26 2.67 -1.12
C CYS A 8 5.53 2.95 -0.31
N THR A 9 5.81 4.20 0.00
CA THR A 9 7.04 4.54 0.72
C THR A 9 6.96 4.17 2.20
N ALA A 10 6.02 4.73 2.94
CA ALA A 10 5.96 4.60 4.40
C ALA A 10 4.93 3.58 4.90
N ASN A 11 4.06 3.08 4.04
CA ASN A 11 2.95 2.19 4.40
C ASN A 11 2.03 2.81 5.46
N ILE A 12 1.67 4.07 5.27
CA ILE A 12 0.71 4.75 6.15
C ILE A 12 -0.49 5.29 5.39
N PHE A 13 -0.38 5.56 4.09
CA PHE A 13 -1.47 6.17 3.32
C PHE A 13 -1.84 5.32 2.10
N ARG A 14 -1.15 5.51 0.97
CA ARG A 14 -1.57 4.95 -0.33
C ARG A 14 -1.77 3.44 -0.32
N SER A 15 -0.79 2.71 0.17
CA SER A 15 -0.85 1.24 0.19
C SER A 15 -1.88 0.73 1.20
N ARG A 16 -1.99 1.39 2.37
CA ARG A 16 -2.96 1.02 3.39
C ARG A 16 -4.38 1.27 2.91
N PHE A 17 -4.61 2.40 2.26
CA PHE A 17 -5.91 2.72 1.68
C PHE A 17 -6.30 1.69 0.61
N SER A 18 -5.39 1.38 -0.30
CA SER A 18 -5.63 0.41 -1.37
C SER A 18 -5.94 -0.98 -0.82
N GLU A 19 -5.22 -1.40 0.20
CA GLU A 19 -5.45 -2.68 0.88
C GLU A 19 -6.88 -2.77 1.43
N GLU A 20 -7.31 -1.73 2.15
CA GLU A 20 -8.63 -1.74 2.79
C GLU A 20 -9.76 -1.69 1.78
N VAL A 21 -9.62 -0.88 0.73
CA VAL A 21 -10.62 -0.81 -0.34
C VAL A 21 -10.73 -2.15 -1.07
N TYR A 22 -9.59 -2.72 -1.44
CA TYR A 22 -9.58 -3.99 -2.15
C TYR A 22 -10.26 -5.08 -1.34
N ASN A 23 -9.88 -5.23 -0.07
CA ASN A 23 -10.42 -6.27 0.79
C ASN A 23 -11.92 -6.10 1.04
N HIS A 24 -12.37 -4.85 1.19
CA HIS A 24 -13.79 -4.55 1.33
C HIS A 24 -14.57 -5.04 0.11
N LEU A 25 -14.08 -4.70 -1.09
CA LEU A 25 -14.75 -5.10 -2.33
C LEU A 25 -14.67 -6.61 -2.56
N ALA A 26 -13.54 -7.23 -2.27
CA ALA A 26 -13.36 -8.67 -2.44
C ALA A 26 -14.36 -9.44 -1.56
N ILE A 27 -14.54 -9.01 -0.32
CA ILE A 27 -15.49 -9.65 0.59
C ILE A 27 -16.93 -9.47 0.10
N ARG A 28 -17.30 -8.27 -0.34
CA ARG A 28 -18.64 -8.00 -0.85
C ARG A 28 -18.95 -8.81 -2.12
N LEU A 29 -17.95 -9.06 -2.94
CA LEU A 29 -18.11 -9.80 -4.19
C LEU A 29 -17.83 -11.29 -4.03
N ASN A 30 -17.62 -11.77 -2.81
CA ASN A 30 -17.33 -13.17 -2.50
C ASN A 30 -16.08 -13.70 -3.21
N LEU A 31 -15.07 -12.86 -3.38
CA LEU A 31 -13.80 -13.27 -3.97
C LEU A 31 -12.88 -13.83 -2.88
N SER A 32 -12.11 -14.86 -3.23
CA SER A 32 -11.12 -15.43 -2.30
C SER A 32 -9.82 -14.62 -2.24
N SER A 33 -9.57 -13.75 -3.22
CA SER A 33 -8.36 -12.93 -3.24
C SER A 33 -8.34 -11.93 -2.07
N ARG A 34 -7.13 -11.64 -1.58
CA ARG A 34 -6.96 -10.67 -0.49
C ARG A 34 -5.73 -9.83 -0.76
N ALA A 35 -5.79 -8.59 -0.28
CA ALA A 35 -4.69 -7.63 -0.40
C ALA A 35 -3.97 -7.46 0.92
N TYR A 36 -2.71 -7.12 0.81
CA TYR A 36 -1.80 -6.79 1.90
C TYR A 36 -1.07 -5.52 1.50
N SER A 37 -0.35 -4.90 2.42
CA SER A 37 0.42 -3.71 2.11
C SER A 37 1.74 -3.67 2.85
N ALA A 38 2.70 -2.95 2.28
CA ALA A 38 4.03 -2.77 2.87
C ALA A 38 4.64 -1.46 2.38
N GLY A 39 5.74 -1.06 2.98
CA GLY A 39 6.47 0.13 2.61
C GLY A 39 7.92 -0.16 2.28
N LEU A 40 8.49 0.65 1.41
CA LEU A 40 9.89 0.55 1.01
C LEU A 40 10.83 1.22 1.99
N MET A 41 10.33 2.19 2.78
CA MET A 41 11.13 2.98 3.73
C MET A 41 10.36 3.19 5.03
N VAL A 42 9.93 2.10 5.65
CA VAL A 42 9.19 2.15 6.91
C VAL A 42 10.16 2.48 8.06
N GLY A 43 9.71 3.32 8.99
CA GLY A 43 10.51 3.70 10.15
C GLY A 43 11.22 5.04 9.99
N HIS A 44 11.16 5.66 8.82
CA HIS A 44 11.72 6.99 8.58
C HIS A 44 10.76 8.11 9.00
N TYR A 45 9.55 7.76 9.38
CA TYR A 45 8.51 8.70 9.80
C TYR A 45 8.18 8.45 11.27
N LYS A 46 7.71 9.49 11.96
CA LYS A 46 7.38 9.40 13.39
C LYS A 46 6.23 8.43 13.67
N THR A 47 5.25 8.39 12.78
CA THR A 47 4.10 7.50 12.94
C THR A 47 4.21 6.31 12.01
N ARG A 48 3.73 5.16 12.50
CA ARG A 48 3.62 3.93 11.71
C ARG A 48 2.18 3.43 11.65
N THR A 49 1.23 4.20 12.18
CA THR A 49 -0.20 3.88 12.06
C THR A 49 -0.77 4.46 10.78
N ILE A 50 -1.95 4.00 10.38
CA ILE A 50 -2.58 4.50 9.17
C ILE A 50 -2.81 6.02 9.30
N TYR A 51 -2.53 6.73 8.22
CA TYR A 51 -2.63 8.18 8.18
C TYR A 51 -4.09 8.63 8.27
N ALA A 52 -4.37 9.66 9.09
CA ALA A 52 -5.74 10.12 9.34
C ALA A 52 -6.52 10.44 8.06
N PRO A 53 -5.97 11.13 7.04
CA PRO A 53 -6.70 11.35 5.79
C PRO A 53 -7.14 10.08 5.08
N ALA A 54 -6.38 8.97 5.19
CA ALA A 54 -6.80 7.69 4.63
C ALA A 54 -8.03 7.17 5.37
N LEU A 55 -8.04 7.28 6.70
CA LEU A 55 -9.21 6.89 7.50
C LEU A 55 -10.44 7.71 7.14
N GLU A 56 -10.27 9.01 6.93
CA GLU A 56 -11.36 9.89 6.54
C GLU A 56 -11.96 9.47 5.19
N GLN A 57 -11.12 9.13 4.22
CA GLN A 57 -11.57 8.69 2.91
C GLN A 57 -12.32 7.35 3.01
N LEU A 58 -11.81 6.42 3.80
CA LEU A 58 -12.49 5.14 4.01
C LEU A 58 -13.87 5.35 4.64
N GLU A 59 -13.98 6.26 5.61
CA GLU A 59 -15.26 6.58 6.24
C GLU A 59 -16.25 7.13 5.22
N LEU A 60 -15.80 8.02 4.32
CA LEU A 60 -16.66 8.55 3.26
C LEU A 60 -17.15 7.48 2.31
N LEU A 61 -16.40 6.41 2.14
CA LEU A 61 -16.77 5.26 1.30
C LEU A 61 -17.57 4.21 2.08
N ASN A 62 -17.86 4.44 3.36
CA ASN A 62 -18.50 3.49 4.25
C ASN A 62 -17.70 2.18 4.40
N ILE A 63 -16.38 2.30 4.42
CA ILE A 63 -15.49 1.16 4.62
C ILE A 63 -14.90 1.24 6.03
N VAL A 64 -15.12 0.18 6.81
CA VAL A 64 -14.52 0.05 8.14
C VAL A 64 -13.17 -0.65 7.98
N PRO A 65 -12.05 0.04 8.29
CA PRO A 65 -10.74 -0.57 8.10
C PRO A 65 -10.52 -1.75 9.07
N LYS A 66 -9.98 -2.84 8.52
CA LYS A 66 -9.76 -4.06 9.31
C LYS A 66 -8.44 -4.03 10.07
N ARG A 67 -7.45 -3.28 9.58
CA ARG A 67 -6.13 -3.21 10.18
C ARG A 67 -5.79 -1.81 10.68
N LYS A 68 -6.80 -1.08 11.15
CA LYS A 68 -6.65 0.30 11.60
C LYS A 68 -5.52 0.48 12.62
N ASP A 69 -5.42 -0.43 13.58
CA ASP A 69 -4.50 -0.30 14.70
C ASP A 69 -3.15 -0.99 14.46
N GLU A 70 -2.96 -1.61 13.31
CA GLU A 70 -1.71 -2.29 13.01
C GLU A 70 -0.67 -1.32 12.45
N LEU A 71 0.59 -1.59 12.79
CA LEU A 71 1.70 -0.75 12.36
C LEU A 71 2.11 -1.07 10.92
N SER A 72 2.77 -0.08 10.31
CA SER A 72 3.37 -0.23 8.98
C SER A 72 4.34 -1.41 8.95
N ILE A 73 4.40 -2.07 7.81
CA ILE A 73 5.25 -3.23 7.58
C ILE A 73 6.32 -2.85 6.56
N HIS A 74 7.59 -3.09 6.89
CA HIS A 74 8.67 -2.94 5.92
C HIS A 74 8.64 -4.14 4.98
N ILE A 75 8.77 -3.88 3.67
CA ILE A 75 8.66 -4.92 2.66
C ILE A 75 9.68 -6.06 2.86
N ASN A 76 10.85 -5.75 3.41
CA ASN A 76 11.89 -6.75 3.68
C ASN A 76 11.51 -7.74 4.78
N ASP A 77 10.48 -7.43 5.57
CA ASP A 77 9.99 -8.32 6.63
C ASP A 77 8.98 -9.35 6.12
N LEU A 78 8.64 -9.29 4.83
CA LEU A 78 7.66 -10.19 4.23
C LEU A 78 8.32 -11.28 3.39
N ASP A 79 7.68 -12.45 3.34
CA ASP A 79 8.01 -13.47 2.37
C ASP A 79 7.34 -13.08 1.04
N LEU A 80 8.11 -12.52 0.13
CA LEU A 80 7.58 -12.00 -1.12
C LEU A 80 7.13 -13.08 -2.08
N GLY A 81 7.61 -14.30 -1.90
CA GLY A 81 7.19 -15.44 -2.72
C GLY A 81 5.73 -15.84 -2.53
N GLN A 82 5.10 -15.41 -1.46
CA GLN A 82 3.69 -15.72 -1.21
C GLN A 82 2.71 -14.88 -2.04
N PHE A 83 3.18 -13.77 -2.62
CA PHE A 83 2.30 -12.87 -3.34
C PHE A 83 2.27 -13.19 -4.83
N ASP A 84 1.07 -13.21 -5.39
CA ASP A 84 0.86 -13.43 -6.81
C ASP A 84 1.10 -12.15 -7.61
N GLN A 85 0.95 -11.01 -6.96
CA GLN A 85 1.09 -9.72 -7.60
C GLN A 85 1.65 -8.70 -6.60
N VAL A 86 2.63 -7.91 -7.04
CA VAL A 86 3.20 -6.82 -6.25
C VAL A 86 3.01 -5.53 -7.03
N ILE A 87 2.34 -4.56 -6.44
CA ILE A 87 1.98 -3.31 -7.08
C ILE A 87 2.53 -2.14 -6.27
N CYS A 88 3.45 -1.39 -6.86
CA CYS A 88 3.93 -0.14 -6.28
C CYS A 88 3.05 1.02 -6.74
N MET A 89 2.74 1.92 -5.83
CA MET A 89 1.73 2.96 -6.06
C MET A 89 2.16 4.02 -7.08
N ASP A 90 3.46 4.29 -7.22
CA ASP A 90 3.93 5.28 -8.19
C ASP A 90 5.28 4.87 -8.77
N LYS A 91 5.32 4.75 -10.08
CA LYS A 91 6.53 4.30 -10.78
C LYS A 91 7.71 5.26 -10.57
N ASN A 92 7.46 6.56 -10.72
CA ASN A 92 8.54 7.54 -10.64
C ASN A 92 9.17 7.61 -9.25
N GLU A 93 8.36 7.46 -8.21
CA GLU A 93 8.84 7.47 -6.83
C GLU A 93 9.46 6.15 -6.43
N HIS A 94 8.80 5.04 -6.75
CA HIS A 94 9.13 3.74 -6.17
C HIS A 94 10.12 2.92 -6.98
N GLN A 95 10.18 3.07 -8.31
CA GLN A 95 11.10 2.29 -9.12
C GLN A 95 12.57 2.46 -8.72
N PRO A 96 13.07 3.69 -8.42
CA PRO A 96 14.43 3.84 -7.93
C PRO A 96 14.66 3.13 -6.59
N MET A 97 13.68 3.11 -5.71
CA MET A 97 13.79 2.41 -4.42
C MET A 97 13.84 0.91 -4.61
N VAL A 98 13.03 0.38 -5.52
CA VAL A 98 13.02 -1.04 -5.87
C VAL A 98 14.36 -1.48 -6.43
N ARG A 99 14.96 -0.67 -7.29
CA ARG A 99 16.27 -0.98 -7.91
C ARG A 99 17.39 -1.08 -6.88
N LYS A 100 17.25 -0.43 -5.75
CA LYS A 100 18.25 -0.47 -4.66
C LYS A 100 17.97 -1.58 -3.64
N ASN A 101 16.87 -2.28 -3.76
CA ASN A 101 16.47 -3.31 -2.81
C ASN A 101 16.75 -4.69 -3.39
N LYS A 102 17.70 -5.41 -2.78
CA LYS A 102 18.14 -6.72 -3.25
C LYS A 102 17.00 -7.74 -3.31
N ASN A 103 16.02 -7.61 -2.43
CA ASN A 103 14.90 -8.56 -2.37
C ASN A 103 13.89 -8.34 -3.48
N LEU A 104 13.93 -7.18 -4.14
CA LEU A 104 12.92 -6.77 -5.11
C LEU A 104 13.44 -6.72 -6.55
N ILE A 105 14.76 -6.64 -6.72
CA ILE A 105 15.35 -6.32 -8.02
C ILE A 105 15.00 -7.34 -9.11
N ASN A 106 14.74 -8.59 -8.73
CA ASN A 106 14.42 -9.67 -9.68
C ASN A 106 12.92 -10.00 -9.71
N LEU A 107 12.09 -9.25 -9.01
CA LEU A 107 10.66 -9.48 -9.01
C LEU A 107 9.97 -8.75 -10.16
N ASP A 108 8.89 -9.34 -10.65
CA ASP A 108 8.02 -8.69 -11.62
C ASP A 108 7.05 -7.80 -10.85
N ILE A 109 7.27 -6.49 -10.93
CA ILE A 109 6.52 -5.49 -10.17
C ILE A 109 5.71 -4.64 -11.13
N GLU A 110 4.41 -4.52 -10.84
CA GLU A 110 3.53 -3.59 -11.51
C GLU A 110 3.64 -2.21 -10.84
N TYR A 111 3.62 -1.15 -11.62
CA TYR A 111 3.68 0.22 -11.11
C TYR A 111 2.43 0.97 -11.53
N TRP A 112 1.79 1.64 -10.57
CA TRP A 112 0.68 2.55 -10.84
C TRP A 112 1.20 3.99 -10.88
N ASP A 113 0.29 4.93 -10.97
CA ASP A 113 0.60 6.36 -11.10
C ASP A 113 -0.19 7.16 -10.05
N ILE A 114 0.00 6.79 -8.79
CA ILE A 114 -0.63 7.45 -7.65
C ILE A 114 0.44 8.17 -6.87
N VAL A 115 0.56 9.48 -7.11
CA VAL A 115 1.58 10.30 -6.46
C VAL A 115 1.23 10.59 -5.02
N ASP A 116 2.26 10.86 -4.21
CA ASP A 116 2.08 11.16 -2.80
C ASP A 116 1.40 12.50 -2.60
N GLU A 117 0.68 12.63 -1.51
CA GLU A 117 -0.08 13.81 -1.16
C GLU A 117 0.72 15.13 -1.24
N PRO A 118 1.97 15.20 -0.74
CA PRO A 118 2.72 16.46 -0.83
C PRO A 118 3.02 16.92 -2.26
N LEU A 119 2.94 16.02 -3.24
CA LEU A 119 3.19 16.34 -4.64
C LEU A 119 1.93 16.73 -5.39
N VAL A 120 0.77 16.53 -4.78
CA VAL A 120 -0.52 16.92 -5.34
C VAL A 120 -1.03 18.10 -4.53
N SER A 121 -1.14 19.26 -5.16
CA SER A 121 -1.59 20.44 -4.44
C SER A 121 -3.05 20.30 -4.01
N ARG A 122 -3.27 20.39 -2.71
CA ARG A 122 -4.62 20.37 -2.14
C ARG A 122 -5.40 21.64 -2.42
N ASN A 123 -4.71 22.69 -2.83
CA ASN A 123 -5.31 24.01 -3.04
C ASN A 123 -5.77 24.23 -4.46
N ILE A 124 -5.54 23.29 -5.35
CA ILE A 124 -5.92 23.40 -6.76
C ILE A 124 -7.36 22.93 -6.98
N SER A 125 -7.90 22.27 -6.04
CA SER A 125 -9.27 21.75 -6.16
C SER A 125 -10.30 22.86 -6.39
#